data_f5596163302a0960ec39d62f652c0b5e
#
_entry.id   f5596163302a0960ec39d62f652c0b5e
#
_cell.length_a   1.000
_cell.length_b   1.000
_cell.length_c   1.000
_cell.angle_alpha   90.00
_cell.angle_beta   90.00
_cell.angle_gamma   90.00
#
_symmetry.space_group_name_H-M   'P 1'
#
loop_
_entity.id
_entity.type
_entity.pdbx_description
1 polymer ?
#
loop_
_entity_poly.entity_id
_entity_poly.type
_entity_poly.pdbx_seq_one_letter_code
_entity_poly.pdbx_strand_id
1 'polypeptide(L)'
;MLSLVSSEGYINLIERRVDVAIRAGSLHDSALRARHLFDSRLKLVAAPNYLARCGTPETVADLAQHTLIGFTEPKTLNDWPFADSGNTPYPAVPHLVANSGETIRQLCLTGNGIACLSDFTVATDIASGRLCELLPGCALNAAKPFHAVYYSDNAVSPKIRVFVDFLAERLGGQKED
;
A
#
# COMPACT_ATOMS: atom_id res chain seq x y z
N MET A 1 -12.54 -0.61 -24.97
CA MET A 1 -11.25 -1.19 -24.56
C MET A 1 -10.79 -0.46 -23.30
N LEU A 2 -10.38 -1.18 -22.25
CA LEU A 2 -9.76 -0.64 -21.03
C LEU A 2 -8.25 -0.97 -21.07
N SER A 3 -7.42 0.03 -20.80
CA SER A 3 -5.96 -0.15 -20.63
C SER A 3 -5.58 0.19 -19.20
N LEU A 4 -4.91 -0.72 -18.52
CA LEU A 4 -4.44 -0.55 -17.15
C LEU A 4 -2.91 -0.44 -17.12
N VAL A 5 -2.41 0.60 -16.43
CA VAL A 5 -0.97 0.79 -16.17
C VAL A 5 -0.76 0.85 -14.68
N SER A 6 0.13 0.01 -14.14
CA SER A 6 0.52 0.02 -12.74
C SER A 6 1.89 0.68 -12.58
N SER A 7 2.02 1.61 -11.63
CA SER A 7 3.27 2.30 -11.29
C SER A 7 3.18 2.83 -9.87
N GLU A 8 4.24 2.68 -9.08
CA GLU A 8 4.34 3.25 -7.73
C GLU A 8 4.78 4.73 -7.75
N GLY A 9 5.30 5.21 -8.88
CA GLY A 9 5.72 6.59 -9.05
C GLY A 9 4.59 7.53 -9.44
N TYR A 10 4.80 8.83 -9.21
CA TYR A 10 3.88 9.86 -9.67
C TYR A 10 3.80 9.86 -11.21
N ILE A 11 2.59 9.72 -11.71
CA ILE A 11 2.30 9.78 -13.16
C ILE A 11 1.58 11.11 -13.45
N ASN A 12 2.11 11.88 -14.41
CA ASN A 12 1.38 13.00 -14.99
C ASN A 12 0.29 12.47 -15.93
N LEU A 13 -0.97 12.70 -15.55
CA LEU A 13 -2.14 12.17 -16.28
C LEU A 13 -2.22 12.71 -17.72
N ILE A 14 -1.85 14.00 -17.94
CA ILE A 14 -1.90 14.62 -19.28
C ILE A 14 -0.86 13.99 -20.20
N GLU A 15 0.42 13.97 -19.75
CA GLU A 15 1.51 13.45 -20.57
C GLU A 15 1.33 12.00 -20.95
N ARG A 16 0.73 11.20 -20.05
CA ARG A 16 0.50 9.78 -20.25
C ARG A 16 -0.87 9.47 -20.84
N ARG A 17 -1.71 10.48 -21.10
CA ARG A 17 -3.08 10.32 -21.63
C ARG A 17 -3.90 9.33 -20.79
N VAL A 18 -3.85 9.49 -19.47
CA VAL A 18 -4.58 8.66 -18.51
C VAL A 18 -5.89 9.36 -18.16
N ASP A 19 -7.02 8.71 -18.37
CA ASP A 19 -8.35 9.26 -18.08
C ASP A 19 -8.63 9.31 -16.57
N VAL A 20 -8.23 8.26 -15.83
CA VAL A 20 -8.41 8.13 -14.39
C VAL A 20 -7.18 7.48 -13.79
N ALA A 21 -6.65 8.02 -12.67
CA ALA A 21 -5.64 7.35 -11.88
C ALA A 21 -6.16 7.09 -10.46
N ILE A 22 -5.74 5.97 -9.87
CA ILE A 22 -5.94 5.69 -8.44
C ILE A 22 -4.68 6.13 -7.71
N ARG A 23 -4.82 7.00 -6.72
CA ARG A 23 -3.72 7.55 -5.94
C ARG A 23 -3.93 7.33 -4.44
N ALA A 24 -2.84 6.94 -3.77
CA ALA A 24 -2.78 6.83 -2.33
C ALA A 24 -2.25 8.12 -1.68
N GLY A 25 -2.77 8.48 -0.52
CA GLY A 25 -2.31 9.60 0.28
C GLY A 25 -2.98 10.94 -0.04
N SER A 26 -2.41 12.02 0.47
CA SER A 26 -2.91 13.38 0.29
C SER A 26 -2.71 13.88 -1.15
N LEU A 27 -3.69 14.64 -1.63
CA LEU A 27 -3.69 15.20 -2.97
C LEU A 27 -3.27 16.68 -2.88
N HIS A 28 -2.25 17.06 -3.63
CA HIS A 28 -1.71 18.43 -3.63
C HIS A 28 -2.02 19.20 -4.93
N ASP A 29 -2.65 18.57 -5.91
CA ASP A 29 -2.91 19.17 -7.22
C ASP A 29 -4.35 19.69 -7.32
N SER A 30 -4.51 21.01 -7.34
CA SER A 30 -5.81 21.69 -7.41
C SER A 30 -6.52 21.57 -8.77
N ALA A 31 -5.82 21.14 -9.83
CA ALA A 31 -6.39 20.97 -11.16
C ALA A 31 -7.12 19.64 -11.32
N LEU A 32 -6.95 18.72 -10.37
CA LEU A 32 -7.57 17.41 -10.39
C LEU A 32 -8.83 17.36 -9.53
N ARG A 33 -9.85 16.67 -10.02
CA ARG A 33 -10.95 16.19 -9.17
C ARG A 33 -10.56 14.88 -8.52
N ALA A 34 -10.96 14.71 -7.27
CA ALA A 34 -10.72 13.51 -6.49
C ALA A 34 -12.04 12.93 -5.98
N ARG A 35 -12.19 11.64 -6.11
CA ARG A 35 -13.25 10.85 -5.47
C ARG A 35 -12.58 9.88 -4.50
N HIS A 36 -12.89 9.98 -3.21
CA HIS A 36 -12.47 9.00 -2.23
C HIS A 36 -13.05 7.62 -2.57
N LEU A 37 -12.22 6.59 -2.49
CA LEU A 37 -12.59 5.20 -2.76
C LEU A 37 -12.64 4.39 -1.46
N PHE A 38 -11.52 4.33 -0.74
CA PHE A 38 -11.37 3.61 0.54
C PHE A 38 -10.13 4.11 1.28
N ASP A 39 -10.03 3.75 2.54
CA ASP A 39 -8.83 3.93 3.35
C ASP A 39 -8.10 2.59 3.49
N SER A 40 -6.78 2.62 3.49
CA SER A 40 -5.95 1.45 3.68
C SER A 40 -4.93 1.68 4.80
N ARG A 41 -4.70 0.65 5.60
CA ARG A 41 -3.63 0.64 6.61
C ARG A 41 -2.47 -0.22 6.13
N LEU A 42 -1.29 0.09 6.63
CA LEU A 42 -0.12 -0.73 6.37
C LEU A 42 -0.01 -1.83 7.43
N LYS A 43 0.39 -3.02 7.00
CA LYS A 43 0.62 -4.18 7.84
C LYS A 43 2.04 -4.68 7.68
N LEU A 44 2.68 -5.03 8.79
CA LEU A 44 3.92 -5.79 8.77
C LEU A 44 3.58 -7.27 8.62
N VAL A 45 4.19 -7.91 7.65
CA VAL A 45 3.89 -9.31 7.32
C VAL A 45 5.15 -10.11 7.02
N ALA A 46 5.11 -11.39 7.36
CA ALA A 46 6.13 -12.37 6.98
C ALA A 46 5.48 -13.74 6.74
N ALA A 47 6.13 -14.56 5.92
CA ALA A 47 5.68 -15.94 5.73
C ALA A 47 6.05 -16.82 6.95
N PRO A 48 5.21 -17.82 7.33
CA PRO A 48 5.49 -18.71 8.46
C PRO A 48 6.85 -19.40 8.39
N ASN A 49 7.29 -19.80 7.19
CA ASN A 49 8.57 -20.46 6.99
C ASN A 49 9.77 -19.51 7.23
N TYR A 50 9.62 -18.21 7.01
CA TYR A 50 10.63 -17.21 7.38
C TYR A 50 10.73 -17.12 8.91
N LEU A 51 9.59 -16.95 9.58
CA LEU A 51 9.52 -16.82 11.04
C LEU A 51 10.04 -18.06 11.76
N ALA A 52 9.80 -19.25 11.22
CA ALA A 52 10.33 -20.51 11.77
C ALA A 52 11.86 -20.57 11.75
N ARG A 53 12.52 -19.92 10.79
CA ARG A 53 13.99 -19.89 10.67
C ARG A 53 14.64 -18.73 11.44
N CYS A 54 13.99 -17.57 11.42
CA CYS A 54 14.61 -16.31 11.87
C CYS A 54 14.02 -15.78 13.18
N GLY A 55 12.99 -16.44 13.72
CA GLY A 55 12.24 -15.95 14.88
C GLY A 55 11.15 -14.95 14.48
N THR A 56 10.30 -14.64 15.45
CA THR A 56 9.23 -13.64 15.31
C THR A 56 9.65 -12.40 16.09
N PRO A 57 9.66 -11.18 15.49
CA PRO A 57 9.97 -9.96 16.23
C PRO A 57 8.87 -9.68 17.25
N GLU A 58 9.26 -9.32 18.47
CA GLU A 58 8.37 -8.96 19.58
C GLU A 58 8.23 -7.44 19.72
N THR A 59 9.20 -6.69 19.21
CA THR A 59 9.25 -5.22 19.23
C THR A 59 9.59 -4.68 17.85
N VAL A 60 9.31 -3.39 17.62
CA VAL A 60 9.70 -2.71 16.35
C VAL A 60 11.23 -2.63 16.25
N ALA A 61 11.94 -2.53 17.39
CA ALA A 61 13.40 -2.53 17.42
C ALA A 61 14.00 -3.85 16.90
N ASP A 62 13.33 -4.99 17.10
CA ASP A 62 13.80 -6.30 16.63
C ASP A 62 13.87 -6.39 15.11
N LEU A 63 13.11 -5.54 14.38
CA LEU A 63 13.15 -5.49 12.92
C LEU A 63 14.56 -5.26 12.37
N ALA A 64 15.43 -4.60 13.14
CA ALA A 64 16.83 -4.39 12.76
C ALA A 64 17.65 -5.69 12.63
N GLN A 65 17.16 -6.80 13.19
CA GLN A 65 17.82 -8.12 13.15
C GLN A 65 17.23 -9.00 12.04
N HIS A 66 16.22 -8.52 11.34
CA HIS A 66 15.54 -9.26 10.29
C HIS A 66 15.88 -8.78 8.88
N THR A 67 15.72 -9.66 7.91
CA THR A 67 15.75 -9.26 6.50
C THR A 67 14.49 -8.49 6.17
N LEU A 68 14.62 -7.23 5.78
CA LEU A 68 13.51 -6.37 5.39
C LEU A 68 13.41 -6.30 3.86
N ILE A 69 12.17 -6.30 3.38
CA ILE A 69 11.84 -6.19 1.96
C ILE A 69 11.07 -4.89 1.77
N GLY A 70 11.55 -4.01 0.91
CA GLY A 70 10.96 -2.68 0.72
C GLY A 70 10.96 -2.19 -0.72
N PHE A 71 10.62 -0.92 -0.87
CA PHE A 71 10.53 -0.26 -2.17
C PHE A 71 11.86 0.33 -2.60
N THR A 72 12.15 0.23 -3.91
CA THR A 72 13.29 0.92 -4.52
C THR A 72 13.06 2.44 -4.48
N GLU A 73 11.87 2.88 -4.91
CA GLU A 73 11.45 4.28 -4.96
C GLU A 73 9.90 4.37 -4.90
N PRO A 74 9.34 5.46 -4.36
CA PRO A 74 10.02 6.48 -3.55
C PRO A 74 10.47 5.92 -2.19
N LYS A 75 11.64 6.37 -1.71
CA LYS A 75 12.22 5.86 -0.43
C LYS A 75 11.32 6.08 0.79
N THR A 76 10.46 7.08 0.75
CA THR A 76 9.48 7.37 1.81
C THR A 76 8.47 6.25 2.04
N LEU A 77 8.33 5.29 1.11
CA LEU A 77 7.53 4.08 1.32
C LEU A 77 8.19 3.11 2.31
N ASN A 78 9.47 3.32 2.63
CA ASN A 78 10.19 2.55 3.63
C ASN A 78 10.17 3.21 5.04
N ASP A 79 9.47 4.33 5.20
CA ASP A 79 9.13 4.88 6.51
C ASP A 79 7.88 4.16 7.01
N TRP A 80 8.10 3.04 7.70
CA TRP A 80 7.01 2.17 8.12
C TRP A 80 6.28 2.75 9.34
N PRO A 81 4.95 2.88 9.32
CA PRO A 81 4.19 3.50 10.40
C PRO A 81 4.01 2.56 11.59
N PHE A 82 5.13 2.17 12.20
CA PHE A 82 5.19 1.31 13.39
C PHE A 82 6.19 1.89 14.38
N ALA A 83 5.84 1.85 15.68
CA ALA A 83 6.70 2.30 16.77
C ALA A 83 6.41 1.52 18.04
N ASP A 84 7.45 1.23 18.84
CA ASP A 84 7.29 0.65 20.17
C ASP A 84 6.75 1.67 21.17
N SER A 85 7.09 2.97 20.96
CA SER A 85 6.58 4.08 21.74
C SER A 85 6.65 5.39 20.95
N GLY A 86 5.79 6.34 21.28
CA GLY A 86 5.73 7.62 20.57
C GLY A 86 5.01 7.51 19.22
N ASN A 87 5.35 8.41 18.29
CA ASN A 87 4.64 8.54 17.00
C ASN A 87 5.60 8.69 15.80
N THR A 88 6.85 8.21 15.96
CA THR A 88 7.85 8.29 14.90
C THR A 88 7.86 6.99 14.11
N PRO A 89 7.61 7.02 12.79
CA PRO A 89 7.69 5.84 11.94
C PRO A 89 9.07 5.18 11.99
N TYR A 90 9.10 3.86 11.88
CA TYR A 90 10.34 3.09 11.79
C TYR A 90 10.99 3.31 10.40
N PRO A 91 12.21 3.85 10.33
CA PRO A 91 12.93 4.05 9.09
C PRO A 91 13.54 2.72 8.64
N ALA A 92 12.79 1.92 7.91
CA ALA A 92 13.27 0.63 7.45
C ALA A 92 14.41 0.79 6.45
N VAL A 93 15.45 -0.04 6.63
CA VAL A 93 16.58 -0.18 5.70
C VAL A 93 16.45 -1.54 5.01
N PRO A 94 15.77 -1.63 3.85
CA PRO A 94 15.53 -2.90 3.20
C PRO A 94 16.81 -3.56 2.68
N HIS A 95 16.92 -4.89 2.84
CA HIS A 95 17.96 -5.72 2.25
C HIS A 95 17.59 -6.18 0.84
N LEU A 96 16.29 -6.34 0.58
CA LEU A 96 15.74 -6.64 -0.74
C LEU A 96 14.80 -5.51 -1.15
N VAL A 97 14.92 -5.06 -2.38
CA VAL A 97 14.09 -3.96 -2.89
C VAL A 97 13.45 -4.31 -4.22
N ALA A 98 12.22 -3.84 -4.43
CA ALA A 98 11.51 -3.93 -5.69
C ALA A 98 10.72 -2.64 -5.94
N ASN A 99 10.31 -2.44 -7.19
CA ASN A 99 9.53 -1.27 -7.60
C ASN A 99 8.01 -1.52 -7.66
N SER A 100 7.54 -2.63 -7.10
CA SER A 100 6.13 -3.03 -7.12
C SER A 100 5.74 -3.72 -5.82
N GLY A 101 4.63 -3.30 -5.22
CA GLY A 101 4.07 -3.92 -4.03
C GLY A 101 3.74 -5.40 -4.24
N GLU A 102 3.28 -5.80 -5.43
CA GLU A 102 3.02 -7.22 -5.73
C GLU A 102 4.32 -8.03 -5.76
N THR A 103 5.41 -7.50 -6.32
CA THR A 103 6.70 -8.19 -6.28
C THR A 103 7.21 -8.35 -4.85
N ILE A 104 7.08 -7.31 -4.02
CA ILE A 104 7.43 -7.36 -2.59
C ILE A 104 6.58 -8.43 -1.88
N ARG A 105 5.28 -8.49 -2.15
CA ARG A 105 4.37 -9.50 -1.62
C ARG A 105 4.83 -10.91 -1.99
N GLN A 106 5.19 -11.16 -3.26
CA GLN A 106 5.67 -12.47 -3.70
C GLN A 106 7.00 -12.87 -3.03
N LEU A 107 7.94 -11.92 -2.89
CA LEU A 107 9.18 -12.14 -2.14
C LEU A 107 8.90 -12.50 -0.69
N CYS A 108 7.94 -11.82 -0.05
CA CYS A 108 7.53 -12.11 1.32
C CYS A 108 6.90 -13.50 1.45
N LEU A 109 5.96 -13.87 0.57
CA LEU A 109 5.29 -15.18 0.53
C LEU A 109 6.28 -16.34 0.38
N THR A 110 7.37 -16.14 -0.36
CA THR A 110 8.43 -17.14 -0.53
C THR A 110 9.42 -17.19 0.64
N GLY A 111 9.20 -16.39 1.70
CA GLY A 111 9.97 -16.46 2.94
C GLY A 111 11.32 -15.77 2.88
N ASN A 112 11.44 -14.67 2.12
CA ASN A 112 12.69 -13.92 2.00
C ASN A 112 12.84 -12.82 3.06
N GLY A 113 11.80 -12.51 3.85
CA GLY A 113 11.90 -11.46 4.87
C GLY A 113 10.56 -10.92 5.33
N ILE A 114 10.62 -9.79 6.02
CA ILE A 114 9.48 -9.01 6.52
C ILE A 114 9.21 -7.87 5.55
N ALA A 115 7.95 -7.63 5.22
CA ALA A 115 7.51 -6.53 4.38
C ALA A 115 6.43 -5.69 5.08
N CYS A 116 6.35 -4.41 4.69
CA CYS A 116 5.26 -3.51 5.07
C CYS A 116 4.41 -3.21 3.85
N LEU A 117 3.17 -3.70 3.83
CA LEU A 117 2.27 -3.66 2.68
C LEU A 117 0.87 -3.21 3.09
N SER A 118 0.11 -2.69 2.13
CA SER A 118 -1.29 -2.32 2.34
C SER A 118 -2.15 -3.55 2.70
N ASP A 119 -3.06 -3.37 3.64
CA ASP A 119 -3.96 -4.42 4.14
C ASP A 119 -4.74 -5.11 3.02
N PHE A 120 -5.33 -4.35 2.09
CA PHE A 120 -6.06 -4.93 0.95
C PHE A 120 -5.18 -5.83 0.05
N THR A 121 -3.85 -5.61 0.05
CA THR A 121 -2.91 -6.43 -0.73
C THR A 121 -2.66 -7.78 -0.08
N VAL A 122 -2.64 -7.84 1.26
CA VAL A 122 -2.21 -9.01 2.03
C VAL A 122 -3.34 -9.70 2.81
N ALA A 123 -4.56 -9.11 2.84
CA ALA A 123 -5.68 -9.63 3.62
C ALA A 123 -5.99 -11.11 3.35
N THR A 124 -6.05 -11.52 2.07
CA THR A 124 -6.30 -12.92 1.68
C THR A 124 -5.18 -13.86 2.12
N ASP A 125 -3.92 -13.38 2.10
CA ASP A 125 -2.78 -14.18 2.52
C ASP A 125 -2.74 -14.37 4.03
N ILE A 126 -3.10 -13.33 4.78
CA ILE A 126 -3.23 -13.41 6.24
C ILE A 126 -4.38 -14.35 6.60
N ALA A 127 -5.56 -14.17 5.99
CA ALA A 127 -6.72 -15.02 6.26
C ALA A 127 -6.48 -16.50 5.94
N SER A 128 -5.67 -16.79 4.92
CA SER A 128 -5.30 -18.16 4.53
C SER A 128 -4.08 -18.72 5.27
N GLY A 129 -3.45 -17.96 6.17
CA GLY A 129 -2.26 -18.35 6.91
C GLY A 129 -0.97 -18.40 6.08
N ARG A 130 -0.98 -17.90 4.86
CA ARG A 130 0.23 -17.80 4.01
C ARG A 130 1.17 -16.71 4.48
N LEU A 131 0.63 -15.65 5.09
CA LEU A 131 1.36 -14.60 5.79
C LEU A 131 0.86 -14.48 7.23
N CYS A 132 1.77 -14.15 8.14
CA CYS A 132 1.46 -13.76 9.51
C CYS A 132 1.56 -12.24 9.61
N GLU A 133 0.58 -11.61 10.24
CA GLU A 133 0.67 -10.21 10.65
C GLU A 133 1.57 -10.09 11.88
N LEU A 134 2.48 -9.12 11.86
CA LEU A 134 3.46 -8.87 12.91
C LEU A 134 3.18 -7.54 13.60
N LEU A 135 3.41 -7.48 14.90
CA LEU A 135 3.35 -6.26 15.72
C LEU A 135 2.07 -5.42 15.51
N PRO A 136 0.87 -6.02 15.49
CA PRO A 136 -0.36 -5.26 15.20
C PRO A 136 -0.61 -4.16 16.24
N GLY A 137 -0.15 -4.33 17.49
CA GLY A 137 -0.26 -3.34 18.56
C GLY A 137 0.69 -2.15 18.44
N CYS A 138 1.69 -2.22 17.56
CA CYS A 138 2.69 -1.17 17.33
C CYS A 138 2.38 -0.29 16.12
N ALA A 139 1.29 -0.58 15.39
CA ALA A 139 0.89 0.22 14.23
C ALA A 139 0.48 1.63 14.66
N LEU A 140 1.10 2.62 14.05
CA LEU A 140 0.66 4.02 14.15
C LEU A 140 -0.66 4.16 13.37
N ASN A 141 -1.61 4.91 13.94
CA ASN A 141 -2.98 5.02 13.42
C ASN A 141 -3.02 5.92 12.16
N ALA A 142 -2.31 5.53 11.12
CA ALA A 142 -2.16 6.26 9.86
C ALA A 142 -2.83 5.47 8.72
N ALA A 143 -4.15 5.67 8.56
CA ALA A 143 -4.82 5.22 7.36
C ALA A 143 -4.42 6.10 6.16
N LYS A 144 -4.12 5.48 5.03
CA LYS A 144 -3.86 6.17 3.76
C LYS A 144 -5.13 6.16 2.92
N PRO A 145 -5.72 7.33 2.62
CA PRO A 145 -6.87 7.39 1.73
C PRO A 145 -6.46 7.08 0.29
N PHE A 146 -7.27 6.30 -0.40
CA PHE A 146 -7.16 6.05 -1.83
C PHE A 146 -8.23 6.83 -2.57
N HIS A 147 -7.82 7.53 -3.63
CA HIS A 147 -8.71 8.36 -4.44
C HIS A 147 -8.62 8.00 -5.91
N ALA A 148 -9.75 8.02 -6.60
CA ALA A 148 -9.77 8.17 -8.05
C ALA A 148 -9.59 9.64 -8.39
N VAL A 149 -8.55 9.96 -9.18
CA VAL A 149 -8.24 11.32 -9.62
C VAL A 149 -8.34 11.43 -11.14
N TYR A 150 -8.89 12.55 -11.62
CA TYR A 150 -9.11 12.83 -13.03
C TYR A 150 -9.20 14.33 -13.28
N TYR A 151 -9.00 14.78 -14.50
CA TYR A 151 -9.06 16.20 -14.83
C TYR A 151 -10.48 16.77 -14.77
N SER A 152 -10.57 18.02 -14.31
CA SER A 152 -11.81 18.77 -14.11
C SER A 152 -12.16 19.64 -15.32
N ASP A 153 -11.93 19.23 -16.57
CA ASP A 153 -12.46 20.02 -17.67
C ASP A 153 -14.00 20.04 -17.63
N ASN A 154 -14.60 21.15 -18.07
CA ASN A 154 -16.03 21.44 -17.98
C ASN A 154 -16.96 20.38 -18.61
N ALA A 155 -16.41 19.36 -19.20
CA ALA A 155 -17.09 18.19 -19.73
C ALA A 155 -16.40 16.89 -19.28
N VAL A 156 -16.46 16.58 -17.97
CA VAL A 156 -16.09 15.22 -17.52
C VAL A 156 -16.93 14.22 -18.33
N SER A 157 -16.26 13.43 -19.16
CA SER A 157 -16.94 12.43 -20.00
C SER A 157 -17.87 11.58 -19.13
N PRO A 158 -19.14 11.35 -19.54
CA PRO A 158 -20.04 10.47 -18.81
C PRO A 158 -19.42 9.10 -18.49
N LYS A 159 -18.54 8.60 -19.36
CA LYS A 159 -17.81 7.34 -19.16
C LYS A 159 -16.88 7.38 -17.94
N ILE A 160 -16.15 8.49 -17.74
CA ILE A 160 -15.28 8.67 -16.56
C ILE A 160 -16.11 8.71 -15.30
N ARG A 161 -17.22 9.46 -15.29
CA ARG A 161 -18.10 9.58 -14.12
C ARG A 161 -18.66 8.20 -13.73
N VAL A 162 -19.27 7.48 -14.66
CA VAL A 162 -19.83 6.14 -14.41
C VAL A 162 -18.76 5.18 -13.90
N PHE A 163 -17.55 5.23 -14.46
CA PHE A 163 -16.45 4.38 -14.02
C PHE A 163 -15.97 4.70 -12.59
N VAL A 164 -15.83 6.00 -12.27
CA VAL A 164 -15.42 6.44 -10.94
C VAL A 164 -16.48 6.11 -9.90
N ASP A 165 -17.76 6.31 -10.20
CA ASP A 165 -18.87 5.95 -9.32
C ASP A 165 -18.92 4.44 -9.08
N PHE A 166 -18.75 3.64 -10.14
CA PHE A 166 -18.63 2.18 -10.01
C PHE A 166 -17.47 1.75 -9.10
N LEU A 167 -16.29 2.37 -9.24
CA LEU A 167 -15.15 2.09 -8.35
C LEU A 167 -15.48 2.45 -6.90
N ALA A 168 -16.08 3.62 -6.67
CA ALA A 168 -16.43 4.07 -5.31
C ALA A 168 -17.44 3.15 -4.64
N GLU A 169 -18.45 2.68 -5.38
CA GLU A 169 -19.44 1.71 -4.87
C GLU A 169 -18.82 0.36 -4.55
N ARG A 170 -17.95 -0.15 -5.42
CA ARG A 170 -17.35 -1.48 -5.27
C ARG A 170 -16.24 -1.54 -4.22
N LEU A 171 -15.46 -0.47 -4.08
CA LEU A 171 -14.33 -0.42 -3.16
C LEU A 171 -14.69 0.26 -1.83
N GLY A 172 -15.61 1.24 -1.85
CA GLY A 172 -16.06 1.94 -0.63
C GLY A 172 -16.97 1.11 0.27
N GLY A 173 -17.52 -0.01 -0.22
CA GLY A 173 -18.34 -0.94 0.56
C GLY A 173 -17.54 -1.96 1.41
N GLN A 174 -16.23 -1.98 1.33
CA GLN A 174 -15.38 -2.77 2.20
C GLN A 174 -15.12 -2.01 3.52
N LYS A 175 -16.20 -1.79 4.30
CA LYS A 175 -16.03 -1.49 5.73
C LYS A 175 -15.62 -2.79 6.40
N GLU A 176 -14.53 -2.72 7.15
CA GLU A 176 -14.11 -3.76 8.08
C GLU A 176 -15.30 -4.11 9.01
N ASP A 177 -15.73 -5.40 9.00
CA ASP A 177 -16.44 -6.01 10.13
C ASP A 177 -15.40 -6.46 11.16
#